data_e78eb6dd9557b6f7c740f4941dec78f8
#
_entry.id   e78eb6dd9557b6f7c740f4941dec78f8
#
_cell.length_a   1.000
_cell.length_b   1.000
_cell.length_c   1.000
_cell.angle_alpha   90.00
_cell.angle_beta   90.00
_cell.angle_gamma   90.00
#
_symmetry.space_group_name_H-M   'P 1'
#
loop_
_entity.id
_entity.type
_entity.pdbx_description
1 polymer ?
#
loop_
_entity_poly.entity_id
_entity_poly.type
_entity_poly.pdbx_seq_one_letter_code
_entity_poly.pdbx_strand_id
1 'polypeptide(L)'
;ERQYKQVIQKTINTLNDTGSMEAVCFLTELHVKGRNTYWKVRQAVETAKESLYSFDQLKTNKSEPRRPLRKMVFNVPTRRELTSGERAIQHGLAIAAGIKAAKDLGNMPPNICNAAYLASQARQLADAYSKNVITRVIGEQQMKELGMHSYLAVGNGSQNESLMSVIEYKGNPSEDARPIVLVGKGLTFDSGGISIKPAEGMDEMKYDMCGAAAVYGVMRMVAELQLPINVIGVLAGCENMPGGRAYRPGDVLTTMSGQTVEVLNTDAEGRLVL
;
A
#
# COMPACT_ATOMS: atom_id res chain seq x y z
N GLU A 1 15.54 20.05 -1.85
CA GLU A 1 14.82 18.84 -2.25
C GLU A 1 13.34 19.11 -2.51
N ARG A 2 12.61 19.71 -1.54
CA ARG A 2 11.19 20.06 -1.69
C ARG A 2 10.94 20.92 -2.91
N GLN A 3 11.71 21.96 -3.10
CA GLN A 3 11.60 22.85 -4.28
C GLN A 3 11.85 22.09 -5.59
N TYR A 4 12.82 21.19 -5.63
CA TYR A 4 13.08 20.37 -6.80
C TYR A 4 11.85 19.52 -7.19
N LYS A 5 11.25 18.82 -6.22
CA LYS A 5 10.01 18.05 -6.45
C LYS A 5 8.87 18.96 -6.94
N GLN A 6 8.69 20.13 -6.34
CA GLN A 6 7.66 21.11 -6.75
C GLN A 6 7.85 21.59 -8.19
N VAL A 7 9.09 21.85 -8.62
CA VAL A 7 9.39 22.23 -10.00
C VAL A 7 9.05 21.09 -10.96
N ILE A 8 9.47 19.85 -10.66
CA ILE A 8 9.12 18.67 -11.48
C ILE A 8 7.60 18.52 -11.56
N GLN A 9 6.89 18.53 -10.43
CA GLN A 9 5.43 18.40 -10.37
C GLN A 9 4.73 19.44 -11.26
N LYS A 10 5.09 20.72 -11.10
CA LYS A 10 4.49 21.80 -11.89
C LYS A 10 4.77 21.61 -13.37
N THR A 11 5.98 21.23 -13.73
CA THR A 11 6.37 20.98 -15.13
C THR A 11 5.56 19.84 -15.74
N ILE A 12 5.42 18.71 -15.02
CA ILE A 12 4.66 17.55 -15.50
C ILE A 12 3.18 17.92 -15.71
N ASN A 13 2.56 18.59 -14.74
CA ASN A 13 1.16 19.00 -14.84
C ASN A 13 0.95 19.94 -16.03
N THR A 14 1.80 20.95 -16.19
CA THR A 14 1.73 21.88 -17.33
C THR A 14 1.89 21.14 -18.67
N LEU A 15 2.87 20.24 -18.79
CA LEU A 15 3.08 19.47 -20.03
C LEU A 15 1.86 18.58 -20.35
N ASN A 16 1.26 17.94 -19.35
CA ASN A 16 0.08 17.12 -19.54
C ASN A 16 -1.13 17.94 -20.05
N ASP A 17 -1.27 19.18 -19.56
CA ASP A 17 -2.35 20.10 -19.95
C ASP A 17 -2.15 20.67 -21.37
N THR A 18 -0.91 20.81 -21.84
CA THR A 18 -0.61 21.32 -23.19
C THR A 18 -0.91 20.31 -24.30
N GLY A 19 -1.15 19.04 -23.97
CA GLY A 19 -1.30 17.95 -24.95
C GLY A 19 0.01 17.51 -25.59
N SER A 20 1.16 17.87 -25.00
CA SER A 20 2.47 17.37 -25.41
C SER A 20 2.60 15.90 -25.01
N MET A 21 2.74 15.01 -26.01
CA MET A 21 2.80 13.56 -25.76
C MET A 21 4.21 13.10 -25.35
N GLU A 22 5.24 13.84 -25.72
CA GLU A 22 6.64 13.55 -25.40
C GLU A 22 7.35 14.82 -24.93
N ALA A 23 8.30 14.68 -24.00
CA ALA A 23 9.12 15.77 -23.52
C ALA A 23 10.55 15.31 -23.20
N VAL A 24 11.51 16.21 -23.36
CA VAL A 24 12.89 16.05 -22.87
C VAL A 24 13.07 16.98 -21.66
N CYS A 25 13.54 16.40 -20.55
CA CYS A 25 13.66 17.10 -19.27
C CYS A 25 15.13 17.33 -18.92
N PHE A 26 15.54 18.59 -18.86
CA PHE A 26 16.86 19.03 -18.41
C PHE A 26 16.88 19.48 -16.95
N LEU A 27 15.75 19.40 -16.24
CA LEU A 27 15.67 19.79 -14.83
C LEU A 27 16.53 18.90 -13.90
N THR A 28 16.94 17.73 -14.38
CA THR A 28 17.92 16.87 -13.72
C THR A 28 19.32 17.48 -13.63
N GLU A 29 19.61 18.54 -14.39
CA GLU A 29 20.86 19.30 -14.31
C GLU A 29 20.86 20.36 -13.18
N LEU A 30 19.67 20.71 -12.67
CA LEU A 30 19.55 21.67 -11.58
C LEU A 30 20.42 21.27 -10.37
N HIS A 31 21.07 22.24 -9.78
CA HIS A 31 21.85 22.00 -8.57
C HIS A 31 20.94 21.73 -7.36
N VAL A 32 21.09 20.59 -6.74
CA VAL A 32 20.42 20.22 -5.48
C VAL A 32 21.52 19.84 -4.48
N LYS A 33 21.66 20.64 -3.42
CA LYS A 33 22.73 20.48 -2.42
C LYS A 33 22.77 19.05 -1.86
N GLY A 34 23.94 18.40 -1.97
CA GLY A 34 24.17 17.05 -1.45
C GLY A 34 23.49 15.93 -2.22
N ARG A 35 22.95 16.20 -3.45
CA ARG A 35 22.27 15.19 -4.27
C ARG A 35 22.95 15.01 -5.62
N ASN A 36 23.17 13.73 -5.96
CA ASN A 36 23.79 13.31 -7.23
C ASN A 36 22.72 13.10 -8.33
N THR A 37 23.18 12.80 -9.52
CA THR A 37 22.33 12.53 -10.71
C THR A 37 21.35 11.38 -10.47
N TYR A 38 21.78 10.28 -9.84
CA TYR A 38 20.90 9.18 -9.49
C TYR A 38 19.69 9.65 -8.66
N TRP A 39 19.93 10.41 -7.59
CA TRP A 39 18.87 10.91 -6.73
C TRP A 39 17.92 11.82 -7.50
N LYS A 40 18.46 12.74 -8.32
CA LYS A 40 17.65 13.70 -9.08
C LYS A 40 16.76 13.02 -10.12
N VAL A 41 17.31 12.09 -10.90
CA VAL A 41 16.54 11.33 -11.90
C VAL A 41 15.48 10.47 -11.22
N ARG A 42 15.83 9.73 -10.17
CA ARG A 42 14.86 8.91 -9.43
C ARG A 42 13.71 9.74 -8.88
N GLN A 43 14.00 10.86 -8.21
CA GLN A 43 12.97 11.75 -7.68
C GLN A 43 12.11 12.38 -8.78
N ALA A 44 12.70 12.69 -9.93
CA ALA A 44 11.92 13.20 -11.07
C ALA A 44 10.93 12.16 -11.59
N VAL A 45 11.33 10.88 -11.70
CA VAL A 45 10.46 9.78 -12.12
C VAL A 45 9.33 9.56 -11.09
N GLU A 46 9.67 9.44 -9.81
CA GLU A 46 8.70 9.26 -8.73
C GLU A 46 7.66 10.40 -8.74
N THR A 47 8.13 11.65 -8.78
CA THR A 47 7.27 12.84 -8.78
C THR A 47 6.41 12.90 -10.04
N ALA A 48 6.95 12.57 -11.22
CA ALA A 48 6.19 12.53 -12.47
C ALA A 48 5.04 11.52 -12.40
N LYS A 49 5.32 10.30 -11.93
CA LYS A 49 4.31 9.25 -11.78
C LYS A 49 3.25 9.62 -10.74
N GLU A 50 3.65 10.26 -9.65
CA GLU A 50 2.73 10.74 -8.62
C GLU A 50 1.82 11.87 -9.14
N SER A 51 2.37 12.81 -9.91
CA SER A 51 1.63 13.95 -10.48
C SER A 51 0.57 13.51 -11.50
N LEU A 52 0.83 12.42 -12.21
CA LEU A 52 -0.08 11.86 -13.22
C LEU A 52 -1.01 10.77 -12.64
N TYR A 53 -0.95 10.54 -11.32
CA TYR A 53 -1.83 9.55 -10.70
C TYR A 53 -3.27 10.04 -10.69
N SER A 54 -4.18 9.18 -11.13
CA SER A 54 -5.62 9.37 -11.05
C SER A 54 -6.28 8.05 -10.66
N PHE A 55 -7.28 8.14 -9.78
CA PHE A 55 -8.15 7.01 -9.46
C PHE A 55 -9.51 7.22 -10.10
N ASP A 56 -9.75 6.55 -11.22
CA ASP A 56 -10.96 6.70 -12.03
C ASP A 56 -11.63 5.36 -12.36
N GLN A 57 -11.17 4.27 -11.73
CA GLN A 57 -11.62 2.90 -12.03
C GLN A 57 -13.13 2.72 -11.89
N LEU A 58 -13.76 3.50 -10.99
CA LEU A 58 -15.18 3.41 -10.68
C LEU A 58 -16.01 4.58 -11.23
N LYS A 59 -15.36 5.49 -11.97
CA LYS A 59 -16.09 6.59 -12.61
C LYS A 59 -16.78 6.13 -13.87
N THR A 60 -18.06 6.45 -14.01
CA THR A 60 -18.84 6.18 -15.22
C THR A 60 -18.28 6.94 -16.41
N ASN A 61 -17.94 8.21 -16.21
CA ASN A 61 -17.33 9.05 -17.21
C ASN A 61 -15.87 9.33 -16.83
N LYS A 62 -14.93 8.78 -17.60
CA LYS A 62 -13.50 9.04 -17.43
C LYS A 62 -13.11 10.27 -18.23
N SER A 63 -12.61 11.30 -17.57
CA SER A 63 -12.02 12.46 -18.22
C SER A 63 -10.51 12.24 -18.40
N GLU A 64 -10.13 11.63 -19.50
CA GLU A 64 -8.71 11.57 -19.87
C GLU A 64 -8.34 12.81 -20.70
N PRO A 65 -7.12 13.35 -20.54
CA PRO A 65 -6.61 14.34 -21.48
C PRO A 65 -6.63 13.78 -22.90
N ARG A 66 -7.10 14.57 -23.85
CA ARG A 66 -7.18 14.15 -25.26
C ARG A 66 -5.84 13.65 -25.82
N ARG A 67 -4.73 14.21 -25.31
CA ARG A 67 -3.35 13.85 -25.65
C ARG A 67 -2.50 13.85 -24.37
N PRO A 68 -2.52 12.75 -23.59
CA PRO A 68 -1.76 12.68 -22.33
C PRO A 68 -0.25 12.59 -22.60
N LEU A 69 0.54 13.10 -21.67
CA LEU A 69 2.00 12.90 -21.66
C LEU A 69 2.34 11.41 -21.52
N ARG A 70 2.98 10.81 -22.52
CA ARG A 70 3.27 9.37 -22.59
C ARG A 70 4.73 9.03 -22.41
N LYS A 71 5.63 9.95 -22.80
CA LYS A 71 7.07 9.71 -22.79
C LYS A 71 7.81 10.91 -22.23
N MET A 72 8.72 10.65 -21.32
CA MET A 72 9.67 11.64 -20.85
C MET A 72 11.10 11.09 -20.92
N VAL A 73 11.98 11.85 -21.53
CA VAL A 73 13.42 11.59 -21.61
C VAL A 73 14.11 12.49 -20.60
N PHE A 74 14.85 11.91 -19.66
CA PHE A 74 15.65 12.67 -18.70
C PHE A 74 17.08 12.80 -19.18
N ASN A 75 17.61 14.03 -19.23
CA ASN A 75 18.99 14.27 -19.55
C ASN A 75 19.91 13.95 -18.37
N VAL A 76 21.13 13.52 -18.64
CA VAL A 76 22.20 13.38 -17.66
C VAL A 76 23.40 14.20 -18.10
N PRO A 77 24.14 14.85 -17.17
CA PRO A 77 25.19 15.82 -17.52
C PRO A 77 26.32 15.22 -18.36
N THR A 78 26.67 13.97 -18.12
CA THR A 78 27.77 13.30 -18.82
C THR A 78 27.43 11.87 -19.20
N ARG A 79 28.09 11.36 -20.26
CA ARG A 79 27.94 9.97 -20.70
C ARG A 79 28.32 8.95 -19.62
N ARG A 80 29.20 9.32 -18.68
CA ARG A 80 29.62 8.47 -17.55
C ARG A 80 28.48 8.23 -16.54
N GLU A 81 27.51 9.12 -16.48
CA GLU A 81 26.37 9.04 -15.55
C GLU A 81 25.15 8.31 -16.15
N LEU A 82 25.24 7.87 -17.43
CA LEU A 82 24.11 7.24 -18.13
C LEU A 82 23.62 5.99 -17.39
N THR A 83 24.50 5.06 -17.05
CA THR A 83 24.15 3.83 -16.30
C THR A 83 23.52 4.14 -14.95
N SER A 84 24.00 5.19 -14.25
CA SER A 84 23.41 5.65 -13.00
C SER A 84 22.02 6.23 -13.20
N GLY A 85 21.81 6.97 -14.29
CA GLY A 85 20.50 7.51 -14.70
C GLY A 85 19.51 6.42 -15.06
N GLU A 86 19.91 5.43 -15.84
CA GLU A 86 19.08 4.27 -16.22
C GLU A 86 18.64 3.48 -14.98
N ARG A 87 19.57 3.19 -14.06
CA ARG A 87 19.24 2.56 -12.77
C ARG A 87 18.27 3.41 -11.96
N ALA A 88 18.45 4.74 -11.96
CA ALA A 88 17.57 5.65 -11.25
C ALA A 88 16.14 5.63 -11.82
N ILE A 89 15.98 5.52 -13.14
CA ILE A 89 14.66 5.35 -13.79
C ILE A 89 14.02 4.03 -13.37
N GLN A 90 14.75 2.92 -13.43
CA GLN A 90 14.23 1.60 -13.03
C GLN A 90 13.76 1.61 -11.58
N HIS A 91 14.58 2.13 -10.66
CA HIS A 91 14.22 2.24 -9.25
C HIS A 91 13.04 3.19 -9.03
N GLY A 92 13.03 4.35 -9.68
CA GLY A 92 11.92 5.30 -9.61
C GLY A 92 10.60 4.71 -10.09
N LEU A 93 10.60 3.91 -11.17
CA LEU A 93 9.42 3.23 -11.69
C LEU A 93 8.91 2.16 -10.73
N ALA A 94 9.80 1.35 -10.14
CA ALA A 94 9.44 0.32 -9.17
C ALA A 94 8.83 0.93 -7.90
N ILE A 95 9.44 2.00 -7.38
CA ILE A 95 8.91 2.75 -6.23
C ILE A 95 7.54 3.34 -6.55
N ALA A 96 7.40 3.98 -7.71
CA ALA A 96 6.13 4.55 -8.14
C ALA A 96 5.03 3.49 -8.34
N ALA A 97 5.38 2.29 -8.81
CA ALA A 97 4.45 1.17 -8.95
C ALA A 97 3.92 0.70 -7.58
N GLY A 98 4.80 0.63 -6.56
CA GLY A 98 4.39 0.31 -5.19
C GLY A 98 3.49 1.40 -4.58
N ILE A 99 3.86 2.68 -4.74
CA ILE A 99 3.05 3.82 -4.29
C ILE A 99 1.67 3.81 -4.96
N LYS A 100 1.63 3.58 -6.29
CA LYS A 100 0.36 3.48 -7.02
C LYS A 100 -0.50 2.34 -6.48
N ALA A 101 0.08 1.18 -6.24
CA ALA A 101 -0.65 0.02 -5.72
C ALA A 101 -1.27 0.31 -4.34
N ALA A 102 -0.52 0.96 -3.44
CA ALA A 102 -1.03 1.38 -2.15
C ALA A 102 -2.17 2.41 -2.29
N LYS A 103 -2.02 3.41 -3.16
CA LYS A 103 -3.05 4.42 -3.44
C LYS A 103 -4.31 3.80 -4.06
N ASP A 104 -4.16 2.86 -4.99
CA ASP A 104 -5.29 2.18 -5.63
C ASP A 104 -6.11 1.40 -4.59
N LEU A 105 -5.44 0.67 -3.67
CA LEU A 105 -6.13 -0.03 -2.58
C LEU A 105 -6.84 0.94 -1.63
N GLY A 106 -6.14 1.99 -1.17
CA GLY A 106 -6.71 2.97 -0.25
C GLY A 106 -7.90 3.74 -0.83
N ASN A 107 -7.91 4.01 -2.14
CA ASN A 107 -9.01 4.70 -2.81
C ASN A 107 -10.19 3.79 -3.16
N MET A 108 -10.01 2.47 -3.14
CA MET A 108 -11.09 1.52 -3.41
C MET A 108 -12.16 1.57 -2.30
N PRO A 109 -13.45 1.62 -2.63
CA PRO A 109 -14.50 1.67 -1.62
C PRO A 109 -14.65 0.34 -0.88
N PRO A 110 -15.12 0.34 0.38
CA PRO A 110 -15.13 -0.84 1.25
C PRO A 110 -16.08 -1.95 0.78
N ASN A 111 -17.10 -1.65 0.02
CA ASN A 111 -17.98 -2.66 -0.59
C ASN A 111 -17.26 -3.50 -1.66
N ILE A 112 -16.10 -3.06 -2.15
CA ILE A 112 -15.22 -3.79 -3.06
C ILE A 112 -13.97 -4.26 -2.31
N CYS A 113 -13.24 -3.33 -1.68
CA CYS A 113 -12.00 -3.61 -0.96
C CYS A 113 -12.30 -4.08 0.47
N ASN A 114 -12.86 -5.28 0.60
CA ASN A 114 -12.97 -6.01 1.87
C ASN A 114 -11.74 -6.92 2.09
N ALA A 115 -11.69 -7.69 3.17
CA ALA A 115 -10.57 -8.57 3.50
C ALA A 115 -10.31 -9.63 2.41
N ALA A 116 -11.36 -10.13 1.75
CA ALA A 116 -11.23 -11.08 0.64
C ALA A 116 -10.57 -10.44 -0.60
N TYR A 117 -10.88 -9.16 -0.86
CA TYR A 117 -10.23 -8.42 -1.94
C TYR A 117 -8.73 -8.19 -1.65
N LEU A 118 -8.36 -7.81 -0.41
CA LEU A 118 -6.96 -7.70 -0.01
C LEU A 118 -6.22 -9.04 -0.18
N ALA A 119 -6.85 -10.15 0.22
CA ALA A 119 -6.30 -11.49 0.04
C ALA A 119 -6.13 -11.87 -1.45
N SER A 120 -7.09 -11.48 -2.30
CA SER A 120 -6.98 -11.67 -3.75
C SER A 120 -5.81 -10.89 -4.34
N GLN A 121 -5.63 -9.63 -3.94
CA GLN A 121 -4.50 -8.82 -4.39
C GLN A 121 -3.16 -9.40 -3.93
N ALA A 122 -3.08 -9.91 -2.71
CA ALA A 122 -1.88 -10.58 -2.20
C ALA A 122 -1.53 -11.85 -3.01
N ARG A 123 -2.52 -12.65 -3.41
CA ARG A 123 -2.32 -13.82 -4.29
C ARG A 123 -1.85 -13.40 -5.69
N GLN A 124 -2.49 -12.38 -6.28
CA GLN A 124 -2.09 -11.84 -7.60
C GLN A 124 -0.63 -11.35 -7.59
N LEU A 125 -0.17 -10.76 -6.47
CA LEU A 125 1.23 -10.38 -6.33
C LEU A 125 2.16 -11.60 -6.37
N ALA A 126 1.80 -12.68 -5.67
CA ALA A 126 2.57 -13.93 -5.70
C ALA A 126 2.58 -14.55 -7.11
N ASP A 127 1.46 -14.53 -7.82
CA ASP A 127 1.38 -15.04 -9.20
C ASP A 127 2.29 -14.22 -10.14
N ALA A 128 2.29 -12.89 -10.01
CA ALA A 128 3.10 -11.99 -10.83
C ALA A 128 4.62 -12.14 -10.57
N TYR A 129 5.01 -12.47 -9.33
CA TYR A 129 6.41 -12.59 -8.90
C TYR A 129 6.73 -13.98 -8.31
N SER A 130 6.19 -15.03 -8.91
CA SER A 130 6.19 -16.41 -8.39
C SER A 130 7.57 -17.01 -8.10
N LYS A 131 8.65 -16.43 -8.62
CA LYS A 131 10.02 -16.88 -8.30
C LYS A 131 10.41 -16.56 -6.86
N ASN A 132 9.97 -15.42 -6.32
CA ASN A 132 10.47 -14.87 -5.07
C ASN A 132 9.35 -14.53 -4.07
N VAL A 133 8.08 -14.56 -4.49
CA VAL A 133 6.93 -14.18 -3.65
C VAL A 133 6.00 -15.37 -3.47
N ILE A 134 5.62 -15.60 -2.22
CA ILE A 134 4.62 -16.59 -1.83
C ILE A 134 3.59 -15.88 -0.96
N THR A 135 2.31 -16.21 -1.15
CA THR A 135 1.23 -15.68 -0.31
C THR A 135 0.48 -16.82 0.38
N ARG A 136 0.28 -16.68 1.68
CA ARG A 136 -0.62 -17.52 2.49
C ARG A 136 -1.73 -16.65 3.06
N VAL A 137 -2.94 -17.20 3.11
CA VAL A 137 -4.10 -16.51 3.69
C VAL A 137 -4.63 -17.36 4.83
N ILE A 138 -4.74 -16.75 6.00
CA ILE A 138 -5.24 -17.35 7.24
C ILE A 138 -6.67 -16.86 7.41
N GLY A 139 -7.64 -17.76 7.35
CA GLY A 139 -9.07 -17.49 7.56
C GLY A 139 -9.51 -17.70 9.02
N GLU A 140 -10.76 -17.39 9.32
CA GLU A 140 -11.32 -17.41 10.68
C GLU A 140 -11.21 -18.78 11.37
N GLN A 141 -11.38 -19.87 10.62
CA GLN A 141 -11.27 -21.22 11.21
C GLN A 141 -9.84 -21.47 11.72
N GLN A 142 -8.84 -21.16 10.91
CA GLN A 142 -7.45 -21.29 11.29
C GLN A 142 -7.05 -20.30 12.39
N MET A 143 -7.61 -19.09 12.39
CA MET A 143 -7.41 -18.12 13.48
C MET A 143 -7.92 -18.65 14.81
N LYS A 144 -9.08 -19.36 14.83
CA LYS A 144 -9.61 -20.02 16.04
C LYS A 144 -8.67 -21.10 16.56
N GLU A 145 -8.15 -21.93 15.67
CA GLU A 145 -7.19 -23.00 16.01
C GLU A 145 -5.87 -22.44 16.57
N LEU A 146 -5.46 -21.24 16.09
CA LEU A 146 -4.28 -20.52 16.57
C LEU A 146 -4.53 -19.71 17.86
N GLY A 147 -5.78 -19.62 18.34
CA GLY A 147 -6.13 -18.84 19.53
C GLY A 147 -6.15 -17.31 19.30
N MET A 148 -6.32 -16.86 18.05
CA MET A 148 -6.34 -15.43 17.68
C MET A 148 -7.70 -14.78 18.01
N HIS A 149 -8.19 -14.95 19.24
CA HIS A 149 -9.55 -14.55 19.62
C HIS A 149 -9.74 -13.03 19.63
N SER A 150 -8.71 -12.24 19.94
CA SER A 150 -8.77 -10.79 19.87
C SER A 150 -9.00 -10.29 18.45
N TYR A 151 -8.32 -10.87 17.47
CA TYR A 151 -8.52 -10.57 16.06
C TYR A 151 -9.95 -10.91 15.61
N LEU A 152 -10.40 -12.12 15.91
CA LEU A 152 -11.73 -12.59 15.54
C LEU A 152 -12.85 -11.77 16.17
N ALA A 153 -12.67 -11.29 17.41
CA ALA A 153 -13.65 -10.46 18.08
C ALA A 153 -13.98 -9.19 17.30
N VAL A 154 -12.97 -8.55 16.71
CA VAL A 154 -13.17 -7.33 15.92
C VAL A 154 -14.06 -7.60 14.70
N GLY A 155 -13.82 -8.67 13.96
CA GLY A 155 -14.56 -9.01 12.74
C GLY A 155 -15.94 -9.62 12.97
N ASN A 156 -16.25 -10.09 14.18
CA ASN A 156 -17.49 -10.84 14.46
C ASN A 156 -18.78 -10.09 14.16
N GLY A 157 -18.78 -8.76 14.15
CA GLY A 157 -19.94 -7.93 13.82
C GLY A 157 -20.23 -7.85 12.33
N SER A 158 -19.24 -8.11 11.49
CA SER A 158 -19.36 -8.06 10.04
C SER A 158 -19.88 -9.37 9.44
N GLN A 159 -20.44 -9.30 8.22
CA GLN A 159 -20.71 -10.45 7.36
C GLN A 159 -19.50 -10.83 6.50
N ASN A 160 -18.53 -9.94 6.35
CA ASN A 160 -17.28 -10.19 5.65
C ASN A 160 -16.33 -11.01 6.56
N GLU A 161 -15.81 -12.11 6.04
CA GLU A 161 -14.85 -12.94 6.75
C GLU A 161 -13.55 -12.16 7.03
N SER A 162 -13.00 -12.33 8.23
CA SER A 162 -11.69 -11.82 8.60
C SER A 162 -10.59 -12.68 7.95
N LEU A 163 -9.68 -12.05 7.21
CA LEU A 163 -8.62 -12.74 6.49
C LEU A 163 -7.28 -12.05 6.71
N MET A 164 -6.32 -12.75 7.27
CA MET A 164 -4.93 -12.28 7.38
C MET A 164 -4.11 -12.82 6.21
N SER A 165 -3.58 -11.93 5.39
CA SER A 165 -2.70 -12.32 4.28
C SER A 165 -1.25 -12.13 4.66
N VAL A 166 -0.44 -13.17 4.51
CA VAL A 166 1.00 -13.18 4.76
C VAL A 166 1.71 -13.34 3.42
N ILE A 167 2.45 -12.30 3.03
CA ILE A 167 3.21 -12.22 1.78
C ILE A 167 4.69 -12.36 2.12
N GLU A 168 5.32 -13.42 1.66
CA GLU A 168 6.76 -13.68 1.87
C GLU A 168 7.54 -13.37 0.60
N TYR A 169 8.50 -12.48 0.69
CA TYR A 169 9.49 -12.22 -0.36
C TYR A 169 10.85 -12.78 0.05
N LYS A 170 11.41 -13.63 -0.78
CA LYS A 170 12.72 -14.28 -0.59
C LYS A 170 13.69 -13.76 -1.66
N GLY A 171 14.49 -12.76 -1.30
CA GLY A 171 15.49 -12.17 -2.20
C GLY A 171 16.93 -12.36 -1.72
N ASN A 172 17.14 -12.72 -0.46
CA ASN A 172 18.47 -12.97 0.08
C ASN A 172 18.96 -14.38 -0.34
N PRO A 173 20.19 -14.49 -0.88
CA PRO A 173 20.76 -15.80 -1.25
C PRO A 173 21.09 -16.69 -0.05
N SER A 174 21.22 -16.15 1.17
CA SER A 174 21.41 -16.91 2.40
C SER A 174 20.07 -17.37 2.96
N GLU A 175 19.91 -18.69 3.17
CA GLU A 175 18.72 -19.28 3.74
C GLU A 175 18.48 -18.85 5.20
N ASP A 176 19.55 -18.56 5.96
CA ASP A 176 19.51 -18.13 7.36
C ASP A 176 19.24 -16.63 7.55
N ALA A 177 19.13 -15.88 6.46
CA ALA A 177 18.89 -14.43 6.55
C ALA A 177 17.50 -14.14 7.14
N ARG A 178 17.49 -13.49 8.30
CA ARG A 178 16.24 -13.10 8.98
C ARG A 178 15.45 -12.13 8.13
N PRO A 179 14.13 -12.31 7.99
CA PRO A 179 13.27 -11.38 7.26
C PRO A 179 13.00 -10.09 8.05
N ILE A 180 12.79 -9.01 7.31
CA ILE A 180 12.13 -7.82 7.85
C ILE A 180 10.63 -8.08 7.82
N VAL A 181 9.95 -7.89 8.96
CA VAL A 181 8.50 -8.11 9.06
C VAL A 181 7.79 -6.76 9.08
N LEU A 182 6.82 -6.59 8.19
CA LEU A 182 5.97 -5.42 8.09
C LEU A 182 4.53 -5.84 8.36
N VAL A 183 3.89 -5.27 9.36
CA VAL A 183 2.50 -5.56 9.71
C VAL A 183 1.65 -4.31 9.44
N GLY A 184 0.59 -4.46 8.65
CA GLY A 184 -0.28 -3.37 8.26
C GLY A 184 -1.71 -3.57 8.76
N LYS A 185 -2.24 -2.58 9.49
CA LYS A 185 -3.66 -2.50 9.85
C LYS A 185 -4.50 -2.53 8.58
N GLY A 186 -5.44 -3.46 8.50
CA GLY A 186 -6.27 -3.72 7.34
C GLY A 186 -7.76 -3.69 7.64
N LEU A 187 -8.21 -2.73 8.49
CA LEU A 187 -9.63 -2.50 8.75
C LEU A 187 -10.26 -1.90 7.48
N THR A 188 -10.91 -2.74 6.69
CA THR A 188 -11.46 -2.33 5.40
C THR A 188 -12.61 -1.35 5.51
N PHE A 189 -13.29 -1.37 6.65
CA PHE A 189 -14.14 -0.30 7.14
C PHE A 189 -14.22 -0.35 8.66
N ASP A 190 -14.16 0.80 9.31
CA ASP A 190 -14.27 0.92 10.76
C ASP A 190 -15.41 1.85 11.14
N SER A 191 -16.56 1.27 11.53
CA SER A 191 -17.68 2.03 12.08
C SER A 191 -17.54 2.39 13.56
N GLY A 192 -16.47 1.88 14.22
CA GLY A 192 -16.33 1.86 15.67
C GLY A 192 -16.98 0.66 16.35
N GLY A 193 -17.76 -0.14 15.62
CA GLY A 193 -18.51 -1.26 16.18
C GLY A 193 -19.69 -0.79 17.07
N ILE A 194 -19.87 -1.41 18.23
CA ILE A 194 -20.91 -0.99 19.20
C ILE A 194 -20.64 0.42 19.74
N SER A 195 -19.37 0.81 19.95
CA SER A 195 -18.95 2.19 20.26
C SER A 195 -18.90 3.00 18.95
N ILE A 196 -20.08 3.19 18.33
CA ILE A 196 -20.21 3.73 16.98
C ILE A 196 -19.66 5.16 16.84
N LYS A 197 -18.92 5.40 15.77
CA LYS A 197 -18.43 6.74 15.41
C LYS A 197 -19.58 7.69 15.04
N PRO A 198 -19.39 9.02 15.18
CA PRO A 198 -20.27 10.00 14.57
C PRO A 198 -20.39 9.78 13.06
N ALA A 199 -21.58 10.07 12.49
CA ALA A 199 -21.79 9.91 11.05
C ALA A 199 -20.93 10.85 10.20
N GLU A 200 -20.61 12.04 10.72
CA GLU A 200 -19.75 13.03 10.07
C GLU A 200 -18.33 12.48 9.91
N GLY A 201 -17.85 12.38 8.68
CA GLY A 201 -16.52 11.87 8.34
C GLY A 201 -16.37 10.34 8.43
N MET A 202 -17.44 9.57 8.75
CA MET A 202 -17.34 8.11 8.84
C MET A 202 -16.99 7.47 7.48
N ASP A 203 -17.34 8.09 6.37
CA ASP A 203 -16.98 7.64 5.01
C ASP A 203 -15.46 7.62 4.77
N GLU A 204 -14.69 8.42 5.51
CA GLU A 204 -13.23 8.40 5.48
C GLU A 204 -12.65 7.11 6.09
N MET A 205 -13.44 6.34 6.84
CA MET A 205 -13.02 5.06 7.42
C MET A 205 -12.79 3.95 6.39
N LYS A 206 -13.06 4.20 5.13
CA LYS A 206 -12.54 3.39 4.01
C LYS A 206 -11.01 3.37 3.96
N TYR A 207 -10.35 4.39 4.52
CA TYR A 207 -8.89 4.51 4.57
C TYR A 207 -8.25 3.80 5.76
N ASP A 208 -9.02 3.20 6.64
CA ASP A 208 -8.51 2.56 7.87
C ASP A 208 -7.72 1.26 7.60
N MET A 209 -7.67 0.87 6.35
CA MET A 209 -6.83 -0.21 5.82
C MET A 209 -5.55 0.29 5.12
N CYS A 210 -5.23 1.59 5.17
CA CYS A 210 -4.05 2.12 4.48
C CYS A 210 -2.73 1.60 5.04
N GLY A 211 -2.70 1.10 6.27
CA GLY A 211 -1.56 0.36 6.81
C GLY A 211 -1.27 -0.90 5.99
N ALA A 212 -2.28 -1.73 5.74
CA ALA A 212 -2.18 -2.91 4.89
C ALA A 212 -1.86 -2.54 3.43
N ALA A 213 -2.48 -1.47 2.90
CA ALA A 213 -2.19 -0.97 1.57
C ALA A 213 -0.73 -0.53 1.41
N ALA A 214 -0.17 0.13 2.42
CA ALA A 214 1.25 0.52 2.44
C ALA A 214 2.16 -0.70 2.44
N VAL A 215 1.89 -1.71 3.29
CA VAL A 215 2.63 -2.97 3.29
C VAL A 215 2.57 -3.65 1.92
N TYR A 216 1.39 -3.77 1.32
CA TYR A 216 1.22 -4.33 -0.01
C TYR A 216 2.05 -3.58 -1.06
N GLY A 217 2.01 -2.25 -1.04
CA GLY A 217 2.82 -1.40 -1.94
C GLY A 217 4.32 -1.62 -1.76
N VAL A 218 4.80 -1.77 -0.51
CA VAL A 218 6.21 -2.10 -0.22
C VAL A 218 6.56 -3.48 -0.74
N MET A 219 5.71 -4.50 -0.53
CA MET A 219 5.96 -5.85 -1.04
C MET A 219 6.09 -5.87 -2.57
N ARG A 220 5.24 -5.13 -3.28
CA ARG A 220 5.35 -4.94 -4.72
C ARG A 220 6.65 -4.25 -5.11
N MET A 221 7.01 -3.17 -4.44
CA MET A 221 8.26 -2.41 -4.67
C MET A 221 9.49 -3.30 -4.49
N VAL A 222 9.54 -4.09 -3.42
CA VAL A 222 10.65 -4.99 -3.11
C VAL A 222 10.80 -6.08 -4.19
N ALA A 223 9.68 -6.62 -4.67
CA ALA A 223 9.67 -7.61 -5.74
C ALA A 223 10.13 -7.03 -7.09
N GLU A 224 9.65 -5.82 -7.45
CA GLU A 224 10.07 -5.10 -8.67
C GLU A 224 11.57 -4.76 -8.65
N LEU A 225 12.07 -4.31 -7.49
CA LEU A 225 13.49 -3.94 -7.31
C LEU A 225 14.42 -5.16 -7.19
N GLN A 226 13.87 -6.36 -6.99
CA GLN A 226 14.63 -7.59 -6.76
C GLN A 226 15.69 -7.40 -5.66
N LEU A 227 15.29 -6.81 -4.53
CA LEU A 227 16.21 -6.50 -3.44
C LEU A 227 16.80 -7.78 -2.82
N PRO A 228 18.10 -7.82 -2.49
CA PRO A 228 18.74 -8.98 -1.89
C PRO A 228 18.46 -9.10 -0.39
N ILE A 229 17.19 -9.04 0.00
CA ILE A 229 16.70 -9.13 1.39
C ILE A 229 15.49 -10.05 1.45
N ASN A 230 15.17 -10.56 2.65
CA ASN A 230 13.92 -11.26 2.90
C ASN A 230 12.95 -10.32 3.59
N VAL A 231 11.69 -10.31 3.14
CA VAL A 231 10.63 -9.47 3.72
C VAL A 231 9.36 -10.28 3.88
N ILE A 232 8.68 -10.11 5.00
CA ILE A 232 7.34 -10.64 5.24
C ILE A 232 6.40 -9.45 5.42
N GLY A 233 5.39 -9.36 4.56
CA GLY A 233 4.31 -8.39 4.67
C GLY A 233 3.05 -9.07 5.19
N VAL A 234 2.45 -8.51 6.25
CA VAL A 234 1.20 -9.00 6.83
C VAL A 234 0.12 -7.96 6.63
N LEU A 235 -0.98 -8.37 5.98
CA LEU A 235 -2.18 -7.55 5.80
C LEU A 235 -3.25 -8.08 6.76
N ALA A 236 -3.50 -7.36 7.86
CA ALA A 236 -4.46 -7.76 8.89
C ALA A 236 -5.89 -7.34 8.50
N GLY A 237 -6.50 -8.08 7.55
CA GLY A 237 -7.77 -7.73 6.93
C GLY A 237 -8.99 -8.14 7.77
N CYS A 238 -9.79 -7.18 8.21
CA CYS A 238 -11.12 -7.39 8.80
C CYS A 238 -11.96 -6.12 8.69
N GLU A 239 -13.18 -6.15 9.23
CA GLU A 239 -14.12 -5.03 9.20
C GLU A 239 -14.80 -4.90 10.56
N ASN A 240 -14.75 -3.71 11.18
CA ASN A 240 -15.36 -3.44 12.48
C ASN A 240 -16.77 -2.86 12.31
N MET A 241 -17.78 -3.68 12.53
CA MET A 241 -19.18 -3.32 12.35
C MET A 241 -20.03 -3.61 13.57
N PRO A 242 -21.11 -2.82 13.84
CA PRO A 242 -22.13 -3.21 14.79
C PRO A 242 -22.91 -4.41 14.22
N GLY A 243 -23.32 -5.33 15.11
CA GLY A 243 -24.08 -6.50 14.68
C GLY A 243 -24.45 -7.38 15.87
N GLY A 244 -25.30 -8.36 15.62
CA GLY A 244 -25.77 -9.28 16.67
C GLY A 244 -24.65 -10.14 17.32
N ARG A 245 -23.51 -10.26 16.65
CA ARG A 245 -22.33 -10.99 17.14
C ARG A 245 -21.15 -10.11 17.46
N ALA A 246 -21.32 -8.78 17.34
CA ALA A 246 -20.23 -7.83 17.63
C ALA A 246 -19.79 -7.91 19.09
N TYR A 247 -18.49 -7.75 19.31
CA TYR A 247 -17.97 -7.60 20.66
C TYR A 247 -18.39 -6.26 21.27
N ARG A 248 -18.36 -6.16 22.59
CA ARG A 248 -19.00 -5.06 23.34
C ARG A 248 -18.04 -4.46 24.34
N PRO A 249 -18.20 -3.22 24.71
CA PRO A 249 -17.60 -2.69 25.94
C PRO A 249 -17.97 -3.57 27.15
N GLY A 250 -16.96 -3.95 27.95
CA GLY A 250 -17.10 -4.88 29.07
C GLY A 250 -16.79 -6.35 28.73
N ASP A 251 -16.69 -6.72 27.46
CA ASP A 251 -16.24 -8.07 27.08
C ASP A 251 -14.76 -8.24 27.46
N VAL A 252 -14.40 -9.46 27.90
CA VAL A 252 -13.01 -9.86 28.16
C VAL A 252 -12.56 -10.84 27.11
N LEU A 253 -11.52 -10.46 26.36
CA LEU A 253 -10.94 -11.28 25.28
C LEU A 253 -9.67 -11.97 25.77
N THR A 254 -9.46 -13.22 25.37
CA THR A 254 -8.19 -13.92 25.57
C THR A 254 -7.36 -13.83 24.30
N THR A 255 -6.15 -13.30 24.39
CA THR A 255 -5.22 -13.18 23.27
C THR A 255 -4.49 -14.50 23.01
N MET A 256 -3.81 -14.60 21.85
CA MET A 256 -3.00 -15.77 21.48
C MET A 256 -1.86 -16.07 22.48
N SER A 257 -1.38 -15.05 23.22
CA SER A 257 -0.37 -15.23 24.28
C SER A 257 -0.97 -15.68 25.62
N GLY A 258 -2.30 -15.83 25.73
CA GLY A 258 -3.02 -16.17 26.96
C GLY A 258 -3.34 -14.98 27.86
N GLN A 259 -2.89 -13.79 27.53
CA GLN A 259 -3.26 -12.57 28.26
C GLN A 259 -4.72 -12.23 28.01
N THR A 260 -5.38 -11.67 29.02
CA THR A 260 -6.76 -11.16 28.90
C THR A 260 -6.78 -9.66 28.69
N VAL A 261 -7.72 -9.20 27.87
CA VAL A 261 -7.94 -7.79 27.57
C VAL A 261 -9.40 -7.45 27.79
N GLU A 262 -9.69 -6.55 28.73
CA GLU A 262 -11.02 -5.96 28.88
C GLU A 262 -11.23 -4.90 27.80
N VAL A 263 -12.33 -5.02 27.08
CA VAL A 263 -12.73 -4.06 26.04
C VAL A 263 -13.47 -2.91 26.71
N LEU A 264 -12.92 -1.71 26.68
CA LEU A 264 -13.61 -0.51 27.19
C LEU A 264 -14.26 0.30 26.06
N ASN A 265 -13.72 0.18 24.84
CA ASN A 265 -14.21 0.88 23.66
C ASN A 265 -13.91 0.02 22.41
N THR A 266 -14.95 -0.32 21.66
CA THR A 266 -14.82 -1.15 20.45
C THR A 266 -14.23 -0.37 19.26
N ASP A 267 -14.07 0.95 19.37
CA ASP A 267 -13.36 1.80 18.40
C ASP A 267 -11.82 1.85 18.66
N ALA A 268 -11.33 0.97 19.49
CA ALA A 268 -9.89 0.78 19.74
C ALA A 268 -9.41 -0.61 19.24
N GLU A 269 -9.93 -1.03 18.09
CA GLU A 269 -9.82 -2.37 17.48
C GLU A 269 -8.46 -2.63 16.84
N GLY A 270 -7.78 -1.61 16.32
CA GLY A 270 -6.53 -1.75 15.58
C GLY A 270 -5.45 -2.52 16.35
N ARG A 271 -5.33 -2.24 17.66
CA ARG A 271 -4.39 -2.96 18.55
C ARG A 271 -4.78 -4.41 18.86
N LEU A 272 -6.03 -4.81 18.54
CA LEU A 272 -6.50 -6.19 18.71
C LEU A 272 -6.20 -7.09 17.50
N VAL A 273 -6.00 -6.47 16.33
CA VAL A 273 -5.69 -7.19 15.08
C VAL A 273 -4.20 -7.15 14.72
N LEU A 274 -3.42 -6.24 15.31
CA LEU A 274 -1.96 -6.11 15.14
C LEU A 274 -1.20 -6.87 16.22
#